data_92a21fa91610b2afd53caf7ed39a0443
#
_entry.id   92a21fa91610b2afd53caf7ed39a0443
#
_cell.length_a   1.000
_cell.length_b   1.000
_cell.length_c   1.000
_cell.angle_alpha   90.00
_cell.angle_beta   90.00
_cell.angle_gamma   90.00
#
_symmetry.space_group_name_H-M   'P 1'
#
loop_
_entity.id
_entity.type
_entity.pdbx_description
1 polymer ?
#
loop_
_entity_poly.entity_id
_entity_poly.type
_entity_poly.pdbx_seq_one_letter_code
_entity_poly.pdbx_strand_id
1 'polypeptide(L)'
;MAQSQSAKINIPLAERLRPQTLADVIGQQHLLGDGMPLRIAFESGQPHSCILWGPPGVGKTTIARLMANSFDAHFITISAVLGGVKEIREAVEQANVWLAQRGDFGGDQGKRTIVFVDEVHRFNKSQQDAFLPHVESGLFTFIGATTENPSFEVNAALLSRAAVYVLQPLNTGDLKKIVVVALNLRALAAIESIADDAIERLVAYADGDARRLLNTLESLAVSASNEKSGAVTDVTDAWVLKVLGEKMRRYDKGGEVFYDTISALHKSVRGSDPDAALYWLMRMLDGGAEPKYMARRLIRMASEDIGLADPRALRLALDAAEVYERLGSPEGELALAECVLYLAMAPKSNAVYVAFNEAKALIKEGGTLPVPMHLRNAPTKLMKELDYGKNYRYAHNEADGFAAGENYFPEGMAAPEFYRPVNRGLEIRIAEKLAELKRKNRRDSP
;
A
#
# COMPACT_ATOMS: atom_id res chain seq x y z
N MET A 1 56.16 9.91 -11.88
CA MET A 1 55.13 8.95 -12.26
C MET A 1 54.06 8.95 -11.19
N ALA A 2 53.00 9.72 -11.35
CA ALA A 2 51.86 9.74 -10.42
C ALA A 2 50.85 8.74 -10.94
N GLN A 3 50.67 7.66 -10.20
CA GLN A 3 49.60 6.69 -10.47
C GLN A 3 48.26 7.35 -10.14
N SER A 4 47.42 7.52 -11.17
CA SER A 4 46.01 7.91 -11.02
C SER A 4 45.30 6.88 -10.19
N GLN A 5 44.99 7.21 -8.94
CA GLN A 5 43.96 6.49 -8.18
C GLN A 5 42.60 6.75 -8.85
N SER A 6 42.17 5.82 -9.69
CA SER A 6 40.77 5.77 -10.15
C SER A 6 39.89 5.72 -8.94
N ALA A 7 39.05 6.72 -8.74
CA ALA A 7 38.04 6.74 -7.68
C ALA A 7 37.21 5.45 -7.78
N LYS A 8 37.37 4.53 -6.80
CA LYS A 8 36.49 3.36 -6.69
C LYS A 8 35.09 3.88 -6.42
N ILE A 9 34.21 3.76 -7.41
CA ILE A 9 32.79 4.02 -7.25
C ILE A 9 32.31 3.11 -6.12
N ASN A 10 31.89 3.71 -5.01
CA ASN A 10 31.44 2.97 -3.83
C ASN A 10 29.98 2.57 -4.08
N ILE A 11 29.79 1.40 -4.70
CA ILE A 11 28.45 0.88 -5.02
C ILE A 11 27.77 0.47 -3.69
N PRO A 12 26.56 1.01 -3.39
CA PRO A 12 25.83 0.69 -2.17
C PRO A 12 25.62 -0.81 -1.99
N LEU A 13 25.63 -1.29 -0.73
CA LEU A 13 25.48 -2.70 -0.39
C LEU A 13 24.19 -3.31 -1.00
N ALA A 14 23.09 -2.55 -0.98
CA ALA A 14 21.82 -2.97 -1.58
C ALA A 14 21.90 -3.21 -3.10
N GLU A 15 22.78 -2.55 -3.82
CA GLU A 15 23.00 -2.80 -5.24
C GLU A 15 23.97 -3.97 -5.47
N ARG A 16 25.01 -4.11 -4.63
CA ARG A 16 25.97 -5.20 -4.68
C ARG A 16 25.35 -6.56 -4.39
N LEU A 17 24.35 -6.59 -3.51
CA LEU A 17 23.61 -7.78 -3.09
C LEU A 17 22.32 -8.02 -3.89
N ARG A 18 22.11 -7.25 -4.95
CA ARG A 18 20.93 -7.43 -5.78
C ARG A 18 20.94 -8.83 -6.42
N PRO A 19 19.89 -9.64 -6.23
CA PRO A 19 19.72 -10.93 -6.89
C PRO A 19 20.00 -10.86 -8.40
N GLN A 20 20.77 -11.80 -8.91
CA GLN A 20 21.12 -11.91 -10.33
C GLN A 20 20.30 -12.98 -11.03
N THR A 21 19.83 -13.97 -10.30
CA THR A 21 18.95 -15.05 -10.78
C THR A 21 17.70 -15.15 -9.92
N LEU A 22 16.69 -15.84 -10.44
CA LEU A 22 15.46 -16.09 -9.70
C LEU A 22 15.68 -16.87 -8.40
N ALA A 23 16.66 -17.78 -8.41
CA ALA A 23 17.03 -18.58 -7.24
C ALA A 23 17.64 -17.76 -6.10
N ASP A 24 18.23 -16.60 -6.41
CA ASP A 24 18.81 -15.70 -5.41
C ASP A 24 17.77 -14.83 -4.71
N VAL A 25 16.51 -14.83 -5.20
CA VAL A 25 15.46 -13.99 -4.63
C VAL A 25 15.00 -14.58 -3.30
N ILE A 26 15.15 -13.80 -2.25
CA ILE A 26 14.69 -14.15 -0.92
C ILE A 26 13.29 -13.58 -0.70
N GLY A 27 12.35 -14.42 -0.26
CA GLY A 27 10.95 -14.04 -0.03
C GLY A 27 10.08 -14.15 -1.29
N GLN A 28 8.87 -13.57 -1.23
CA GLN A 28 7.88 -13.54 -2.31
C GLN A 28 7.46 -14.92 -2.86
N GLN A 29 7.47 -15.97 -2.03
CA GLN A 29 7.18 -17.35 -2.43
C GLN A 29 5.78 -17.52 -3.03
N HIS A 30 4.81 -16.70 -2.64
CA HIS A 30 3.44 -16.68 -3.18
C HIS A 30 3.39 -16.20 -4.64
N LEU A 31 4.45 -15.56 -5.16
CA LEU A 31 4.57 -15.10 -6.55
C LEU A 31 5.62 -15.89 -7.33
N LEU A 32 6.72 -16.28 -6.67
CA LEU A 32 7.93 -16.85 -7.28
C LEU A 32 8.15 -18.32 -6.91
N GLY A 33 7.32 -18.91 -6.05
CA GLY A 33 7.34 -20.35 -5.75
C GLY A 33 6.98 -21.19 -6.97
N ASP A 34 7.25 -22.48 -6.91
CA ASP A 34 6.98 -23.40 -8.01
C ASP A 34 5.49 -23.39 -8.39
N GLY A 35 5.21 -23.25 -9.68
CA GLY A 35 3.84 -23.19 -10.20
C GLY A 35 3.11 -21.86 -9.95
N MET A 36 3.77 -20.86 -9.37
CA MET A 36 3.16 -19.55 -9.14
C MET A 36 3.16 -18.68 -10.41
N PRO A 37 2.19 -17.74 -10.55
CA PRO A 37 1.97 -17.02 -11.82
C PRO A 37 3.20 -16.29 -12.35
N LEU A 38 3.94 -15.61 -11.48
CA LEU A 38 5.13 -14.88 -11.91
C LEU A 38 6.29 -15.81 -12.24
N ARG A 39 6.42 -16.93 -11.52
CA ARG A 39 7.38 -18.00 -11.81
C ARG A 39 7.14 -18.60 -13.19
N ILE A 40 5.89 -18.95 -13.52
CA ILE A 40 5.50 -19.46 -14.83
C ILE A 40 5.87 -18.48 -15.95
N ALA A 41 5.66 -17.17 -15.73
CA ALA A 41 6.05 -16.14 -16.71
C ALA A 41 7.56 -16.16 -16.98
N PHE A 42 8.39 -16.28 -15.94
CA PHE A 42 9.84 -16.41 -16.08
C PHE A 42 10.24 -17.68 -16.87
N GLU A 43 9.62 -18.81 -16.55
CA GLU A 43 9.93 -20.11 -17.14
C GLU A 43 9.43 -20.24 -18.59
N SER A 44 8.31 -19.59 -18.93
CA SER A 44 7.76 -19.59 -20.28
C SER A 44 8.56 -18.74 -21.28
N GLY A 45 9.48 -17.90 -20.79
CA GLY A 45 10.23 -16.95 -21.63
C GLY A 45 9.37 -15.89 -22.29
N GLN A 46 8.12 -15.68 -21.83
CA GLN A 46 7.19 -14.72 -22.39
C GLN A 46 6.89 -13.60 -21.38
N PRO A 47 7.57 -12.44 -21.50
CA PRO A 47 7.25 -11.30 -20.66
C PRO A 47 5.85 -10.78 -20.97
N HIS A 48 5.10 -10.43 -19.94
CA HIS A 48 3.82 -9.76 -20.06
C HIS A 48 3.82 -8.48 -19.24
N SER A 49 3.01 -7.51 -19.65
CA SER A 49 2.88 -6.25 -18.93
C SER A 49 2.27 -6.46 -17.54
N CYS A 50 2.86 -5.82 -16.53
CA CYS A 50 2.42 -5.99 -15.16
C CYS A 50 2.66 -4.75 -14.28
N ILE A 51 1.94 -4.70 -13.17
CA ILE A 51 2.13 -3.74 -12.08
C ILE A 51 2.65 -4.52 -10.87
N LEU A 52 3.82 -4.14 -10.37
CA LEU A 52 4.41 -4.64 -9.14
C LEU A 52 4.01 -3.71 -8.00
N TRP A 53 3.06 -4.12 -7.18
CA TRP A 53 2.54 -3.33 -6.08
C TRP A 53 3.02 -3.88 -4.74
N GLY A 54 3.52 -3.02 -3.86
CA GLY A 54 3.92 -3.39 -2.50
C GLY A 54 4.77 -2.32 -1.83
N PRO A 55 5.09 -2.47 -0.53
CA PRO A 55 5.85 -1.50 0.24
C PRO A 55 7.27 -1.30 -0.32
N PRO A 56 8.02 -0.29 0.15
CA PRO A 56 9.40 -0.09 -0.26
C PRO A 56 10.29 -1.29 0.16
N GLY A 57 11.39 -1.51 -0.57
CA GLY A 57 12.42 -2.48 -0.23
C GLY A 57 12.07 -3.96 -0.39
N VAL A 58 10.88 -4.32 -0.91
CA VAL A 58 10.42 -5.72 -1.08
C VAL A 58 10.86 -6.39 -2.37
N GLY A 59 11.62 -5.69 -3.24
CA GLY A 59 12.20 -6.28 -4.44
C GLY A 59 11.53 -5.93 -5.77
N LYS A 60 10.61 -4.95 -5.85
CA LYS A 60 9.94 -4.56 -7.11
C LYS A 60 10.91 -4.33 -8.28
N THR A 61 11.87 -3.43 -8.11
CA THR A 61 12.88 -3.13 -9.13
C THR A 61 13.79 -4.33 -9.43
N THR A 62 14.07 -5.16 -8.43
CA THR A 62 14.87 -6.38 -8.60
C THR A 62 14.15 -7.39 -9.49
N ILE A 63 12.88 -7.65 -9.24
CA ILE A 63 12.06 -8.56 -10.06
C ILE A 63 11.95 -8.04 -11.49
N ALA A 64 11.73 -6.74 -11.70
CA ALA A 64 11.69 -6.15 -13.04
C ALA A 64 13.00 -6.35 -13.82
N ARG A 65 14.16 -6.16 -13.17
CA ARG A 65 15.47 -6.41 -13.79
C ARG A 65 15.72 -7.88 -14.08
N LEU A 66 15.31 -8.77 -13.16
CA LEU A 66 15.41 -10.21 -13.38
C LEU A 66 14.58 -10.67 -14.58
N MET A 67 13.38 -10.10 -14.75
CA MET A 67 12.56 -10.35 -15.94
C MET A 67 13.31 -9.93 -17.20
N ALA A 68 13.90 -8.74 -17.22
CA ALA A 68 14.66 -8.26 -18.38
C ALA A 68 15.85 -9.19 -18.71
N ASN A 69 16.60 -9.60 -17.71
CA ASN A 69 17.72 -10.50 -17.88
C ASN A 69 17.29 -11.89 -18.38
N SER A 70 16.21 -12.44 -17.80
CA SER A 70 15.71 -13.77 -18.19
C SER A 70 15.17 -13.84 -19.63
N PHE A 71 14.73 -12.71 -20.15
CA PHE A 71 14.16 -12.60 -21.51
C PHE A 71 15.15 -12.02 -22.54
N ASP A 72 16.40 -11.80 -22.16
CA ASP A 72 17.39 -11.06 -22.99
C ASP A 72 16.81 -9.77 -23.57
N ALA A 73 16.08 -9.03 -22.76
CA ALA A 73 15.35 -7.85 -23.16
C ALA A 73 16.15 -6.58 -22.90
N HIS A 74 16.03 -5.61 -23.79
CA HIS A 74 16.50 -4.25 -23.55
C HIS A 74 15.71 -3.61 -22.41
N PHE A 75 16.40 -3.18 -21.34
CA PHE A 75 15.75 -2.67 -20.12
C PHE A 75 15.87 -1.15 -20.04
N ILE A 76 14.74 -0.47 -20.19
CA ILE A 76 14.65 0.99 -20.08
C ILE A 76 13.98 1.33 -18.74
N THR A 77 14.61 2.18 -17.95
CA THR A 77 14.08 2.63 -16.66
C THR A 77 13.62 4.08 -16.72
N ILE A 78 12.39 4.33 -16.33
CA ILE A 78 11.82 5.67 -16.18
C ILE A 78 11.45 5.88 -14.70
N SER A 79 11.92 6.97 -14.10
CA SER A 79 11.45 7.37 -12.76
C SER A 79 10.31 8.36 -12.93
N ALA A 80 9.12 8.02 -12.46
CA ALA A 80 7.97 8.93 -12.52
C ALA A 80 8.10 10.14 -11.57
N VAL A 81 9.06 10.12 -10.66
CA VAL A 81 9.38 11.26 -9.77
C VAL A 81 10.12 12.37 -10.51
N LEU A 82 11.03 12.01 -11.43
CA LEU A 82 11.91 12.94 -12.15
C LEU A 82 11.53 13.07 -13.62
N GLY A 83 10.80 12.09 -14.17
CA GLY A 83 10.47 11.97 -15.57
C GLY A 83 9.11 12.56 -15.93
N GLY A 84 8.91 12.76 -17.24
CA GLY A 84 7.68 13.27 -17.84
C GLY A 84 7.42 12.69 -19.23
N VAL A 85 6.65 13.38 -20.04
CA VAL A 85 6.33 12.97 -21.43
C VAL A 85 7.58 12.84 -22.30
N LYS A 86 8.64 13.58 -21.99
CA LYS A 86 9.90 13.54 -22.75
C LYS A 86 10.57 12.17 -22.59
N GLU A 87 10.71 11.69 -21.38
CA GLU A 87 11.33 10.40 -21.06
C GLU A 87 10.52 9.22 -21.64
N ILE A 88 9.18 9.37 -21.69
CA ILE A 88 8.32 8.38 -22.35
C ILE A 88 8.61 8.33 -23.86
N ARG A 89 8.74 9.49 -24.52
CA ARG A 89 9.08 9.55 -25.95
C ARG A 89 10.46 8.97 -26.24
N GLU A 90 11.46 9.31 -25.43
CA GLU A 90 12.82 8.77 -25.54
C GLU A 90 12.82 7.23 -25.40
N ALA A 91 12.03 6.68 -24.46
CA ALA A 91 11.89 5.24 -24.32
C ALA A 91 11.23 4.58 -25.53
N VAL A 92 10.23 5.23 -26.12
CA VAL A 92 9.58 4.78 -27.37
C VAL A 92 10.57 4.80 -28.52
N GLU A 93 11.37 5.85 -28.67
CA GLU A 93 12.41 5.95 -29.72
C GLU A 93 13.46 4.86 -29.55
N GLN A 94 13.97 4.65 -28.33
CA GLN A 94 14.92 3.57 -28.04
C GLN A 94 14.33 2.19 -28.35
N ALA A 95 13.07 1.94 -27.99
CA ALA A 95 12.40 0.68 -28.29
C ALA A 95 12.26 0.44 -29.81
N ASN A 96 11.93 1.49 -30.58
CA ASN A 96 11.85 1.43 -32.04
C ASN A 96 13.21 1.15 -32.69
N VAL A 97 14.28 1.85 -32.23
CA VAL A 97 15.66 1.63 -32.71
C VAL A 97 16.09 0.19 -32.43
N TRP A 98 15.79 -0.31 -31.21
CA TRP A 98 16.11 -1.68 -30.83
C TRP A 98 15.35 -2.72 -31.64
N LEU A 99 14.10 -2.45 -31.95
CA LEU A 99 13.27 -3.29 -32.81
C LEU A 99 13.78 -3.28 -34.27
N ALA A 100 14.22 -2.13 -34.80
CA ALA A 100 14.72 -1.99 -36.16
C ALA A 100 16.05 -2.75 -36.39
N GLN A 101 16.92 -2.83 -35.38
CA GLN A 101 18.17 -3.61 -35.44
C GLN A 101 17.93 -5.13 -35.58
N ARG A 102 16.69 -5.57 -35.51
CA ARG A 102 16.21 -6.94 -35.64
C ARG A 102 16.31 -7.51 -37.06
N GLY A 103 16.30 -6.65 -38.10
CA GLY A 103 16.21 -7.04 -39.49
C GLY A 103 17.48 -7.63 -40.08
N ASP A 104 18.67 -7.40 -39.47
CA ASP A 104 19.96 -7.75 -40.07
C ASP A 104 20.53 -9.11 -39.68
N PHE A 105 19.96 -9.79 -38.68
CA PHE A 105 20.48 -11.06 -38.16
C PHE A 105 19.42 -12.18 -38.08
N GLY A 106 18.75 -12.51 -39.14
CA GLY A 106 18.03 -13.76 -39.50
C GLY A 106 17.53 -14.75 -38.43
N GLY A 107 17.23 -14.31 -37.21
CA GLY A 107 16.76 -15.14 -36.10
C GLY A 107 15.39 -14.71 -35.59
N ASP A 108 14.47 -15.63 -35.53
CA ASP A 108 13.04 -15.43 -35.15
C ASP A 108 12.79 -15.03 -33.68
N GLN A 109 13.84 -14.84 -32.89
CA GLN A 109 13.79 -14.37 -31.49
C GLN A 109 14.38 -12.96 -31.37
N GLY A 110 13.62 -11.96 -31.82
CA GLY A 110 14.08 -10.59 -31.71
C GLY A 110 14.08 -10.08 -30.28
N LYS A 111 15.10 -9.30 -30.00
CA LYS A 111 15.33 -8.60 -28.73
C LYS A 111 14.10 -7.79 -28.34
N ARG A 112 13.47 -8.16 -27.25
CA ARG A 112 12.30 -7.49 -26.69
C ARG A 112 12.74 -6.27 -25.89
N THR A 113 11.89 -5.30 -25.74
CA THR A 113 12.12 -4.16 -24.85
C THR A 113 11.18 -4.25 -23.64
N ILE A 114 11.72 -4.04 -22.46
CA ILE A 114 10.95 -3.86 -21.23
C ILE A 114 11.13 -2.41 -20.77
N VAL A 115 10.01 -1.71 -20.63
CA VAL A 115 9.98 -0.36 -20.05
C VAL A 115 9.51 -0.47 -18.60
N PHE A 116 10.42 -0.22 -17.67
CA PHE A 116 10.16 -0.20 -16.24
C PHE A 116 9.89 1.23 -15.77
N VAL A 117 8.73 1.47 -15.18
CA VAL A 117 8.33 2.76 -14.61
C VAL A 117 8.29 2.65 -13.10
N ASP A 118 9.26 3.28 -12.44
CA ASP A 118 9.29 3.32 -10.96
C ASP A 118 8.37 4.43 -10.44
N GLU A 119 7.60 4.11 -9.39
CA GLU A 119 6.60 4.97 -8.76
C GLU A 119 5.53 5.48 -9.75
N VAL A 120 4.97 4.56 -10.58
CA VAL A 120 4.04 4.88 -11.67
C VAL A 120 2.83 5.74 -11.24
N HIS A 121 2.43 5.67 -9.97
CA HIS A 121 1.38 6.51 -9.40
C HIS A 121 1.70 8.02 -9.40
N ARG A 122 2.96 8.42 -9.57
CA ARG A 122 3.37 9.82 -9.70
C ARG A 122 3.06 10.42 -11.07
N PHE A 123 2.85 9.59 -12.07
CA PHE A 123 2.40 10.05 -13.37
C PHE A 123 0.90 10.39 -13.34
N ASN A 124 0.54 11.53 -13.93
CA ASN A 124 -0.86 11.88 -14.14
C ASN A 124 -1.50 10.96 -15.21
N LYS A 125 -2.84 11.01 -15.31
CA LYS A 125 -3.60 10.13 -16.23
C LYS A 125 -3.13 10.23 -17.69
N SER A 126 -2.86 11.45 -18.19
CA SER A 126 -2.39 11.64 -19.57
C SER A 126 -0.99 11.06 -19.82
N GLN A 127 -0.11 11.09 -18.81
CA GLN A 127 1.20 10.46 -18.91
C GLN A 127 1.09 8.93 -18.86
N GLN A 128 0.18 8.39 -18.06
CA GLN A 128 -0.10 6.96 -18.06
C GLN A 128 -0.73 6.50 -19.38
N ASP A 129 -1.64 7.29 -19.96
CA ASP A 129 -2.26 7.02 -21.27
C ASP A 129 -1.22 6.99 -22.41
N ALA A 130 -0.14 7.74 -22.31
CA ALA A 130 0.91 7.76 -23.32
C ALA A 130 1.60 6.40 -23.54
N PHE A 131 1.54 5.47 -22.58
CA PHE A 131 2.05 4.11 -22.74
C PHE A 131 1.12 3.19 -23.52
N LEU A 132 -0.19 3.46 -23.52
CA LEU A 132 -1.22 2.54 -24.03
C LEU A 132 -0.99 2.11 -25.49
N PRO A 133 -0.78 3.03 -26.47
CA PRO A 133 -0.59 2.64 -27.87
C PRO A 133 0.60 1.69 -28.06
N HIS A 134 1.63 1.84 -27.27
CA HIS A 134 2.87 1.09 -27.37
C HIS A 134 2.79 -0.28 -26.68
N VAL A 135 2.02 -0.37 -25.59
CA VAL A 135 1.68 -1.64 -24.93
C VAL A 135 0.75 -2.46 -25.83
N GLU A 136 -0.26 -1.84 -26.44
CA GLU A 136 -1.21 -2.48 -27.35
C GLU A 136 -0.54 -2.98 -28.63
N SER A 137 0.38 -2.22 -29.20
CA SER A 137 1.15 -2.63 -30.38
C SER A 137 2.19 -3.70 -30.07
N GLY A 138 2.48 -3.98 -28.80
CA GLY A 138 3.55 -4.89 -28.40
C GLY A 138 4.97 -4.37 -28.65
N LEU A 139 5.13 -3.03 -28.85
CA LEU A 139 6.43 -2.40 -29.05
C LEU A 139 7.35 -2.68 -27.84
N PHE A 140 6.80 -2.66 -26.65
CA PHE A 140 7.50 -3.03 -25.42
C PHE A 140 6.56 -3.68 -24.39
N THR A 141 7.13 -4.43 -23.47
CA THR A 141 6.44 -4.91 -22.27
C THR A 141 6.53 -3.84 -21.19
N PHE A 142 5.40 -3.44 -20.63
CA PHE A 142 5.32 -2.44 -19.58
C PHE A 142 5.39 -3.09 -18.18
N ILE A 143 6.29 -2.60 -17.32
CA ILE A 143 6.33 -2.99 -15.91
C ILE A 143 6.25 -1.73 -15.06
N GLY A 144 5.12 -1.52 -14.39
CA GLY A 144 4.95 -0.43 -13.43
C GLY A 144 5.28 -0.89 -12.01
N ALA A 145 6.01 -0.09 -11.23
CA ALA A 145 6.17 -0.30 -9.79
C ALA A 145 5.45 0.80 -9.01
N THR A 146 4.79 0.43 -7.93
CA THR A 146 4.10 1.39 -7.06
C THR A 146 4.04 0.93 -5.62
N THR A 147 4.07 1.88 -4.69
CA THR A 147 3.78 1.67 -3.26
C THR A 147 2.32 1.92 -2.93
N GLU A 148 1.60 2.65 -3.79
CA GLU A 148 0.19 2.99 -3.61
C GLU A 148 -0.74 1.96 -4.26
N ASN A 149 -2.01 1.92 -3.81
CA ASN A 149 -2.97 0.97 -4.37
C ASN A 149 -3.28 1.28 -5.84
N PRO A 150 -2.92 0.37 -6.77
CA PRO A 150 -3.07 0.63 -8.19
C PRO A 150 -4.52 0.83 -8.63
N SER A 151 -5.50 0.31 -7.90
CA SER A 151 -6.93 0.50 -8.22
C SER A 151 -7.38 1.97 -8.12
N PHE A 152 -6.65 2.81 -7.37
CA PHE A 152 -6.96 4.23 -7.23
C PHE A 152 -6.03 5.11 -8.05
N GLU A 153 -4.77 4.71 -8.21
CA GLU A 153 -3.70 5.55 -8.72
C GLU A 153 -3.31 5.24 -10.18
N VAL A 154 -3.59 4.03 -10.67
CA VAL A 154 -3.31 3.65 -12.05
C VAL A 154 -4.60 3.69 -12.86
N ASN A 155 -4.54 4.22 -14.09
CA ASN A 155 -5.73 4.31 -14.92
C ASN A 155 -6.29 2.93 -15.32
N ALA A 156 -7.61 2.83 -15.47
CA ALA A 156 -8.29 1.58 -15.76
C ALA A 156 -7.86 0.95 -17.09
N ALA A 157 -7.49 1.77 -18.08
CA ALA A 157 -7.06 1.29 -19.39
C ALA A 157 -5.71 0.56 -19.30
N LEU A 158 -4.78 1.06 -18.49
CA LEU A 158 -3.50 0.40 -18.25
C LEU A 158 -3.67 -0.86 -17.40
N LEU A 159 -4.52 -0.80 -16.34
CA LEU A 159 -4.84 -1.96 -15.51
C LEU A 159 -5.51 -3.10 -16.28
N SER A 160 -6.30 -2.81 -17.30
CA SER A 160 -6.93 -3.85 -18.12
C SER A 160 -5.94 -4.62 -19.00
N ARG A 161 -4.71 -4.12 -19.16
CA ARG A 161 -3.65 -4.67 -20.02
C ARG A 161 -2.43 -5.16 -19.24
N ALA A 162 -2.41 -4.98 -17.93
CA ALA A 162 -1.30 -5.32 -17.06
C ALA A 162 -1.78 -6.18 -15.88
N ALA A 163 -1.16 -7.32 -15.66
CA ALA A 163 -1.41 -8.15 -14.49
C ALA A 163 -0.90 -7.44 -13.21
N VAL A 164 -1.66 -7.48 -12.13
CA VAL A 164 -1.23 -6.89 -10.85
C VAL A 164 -0.63 -7.96 -9.95
N TYR A 165 0.63 -7.82 -9.59
CA TYR A 165 1.32 -8.67 -8.62
C TYR A 165 1.54 -7.92 -7.32
N VAL A 166 1.02 -8.49 -6.23
CA VAL A 166 1.11 -7.89 -4.88
C VAL A 166 2.31 -8.46 -4.16
N LEU A 167 3.35 -7.64 -3.97
CA LEU A 167 4.51 -8.01 -3.18
C LEU A 167 4.26 -7.74 -1.70
N GLN A 168 4.61 -8.69 -0.87
CA GLN A 168 4.46 -8.60 0.58
C GLN A 168 5.74 -8.09 1.25
N PRO A 169 5.65 -7.47 2.44
CA PRO A 169 6.82 -7.23 3.29
C PRO A 169 7.60 -8.53 3.50
N LEU A 170 8.93 -8.45 3.53
CA LEU A 170 9.75 -9.62 3.84
C LEU A 170 9.55 -10.02 5.31
N ASN A 171 9.37 -11.31 5.54
CA ASN A 171 9.23 -11.80 6.91
C ASN A 171 10.58 -11.83 7.64
N THR A 172 10.55 -12.03 8.96
CA THR A 172 11.73 -12.10 9.83
C THR A 172 12.75 -13.13 9.34
N GLY A 173 12.29 -14.31 8.89
CA GLY A 173 13.15 -15.36 8.38
C GLY A 173 13.86 -14.98 7.08
N ASP A 174 13.16 -14.26 6.20
CA ASP A 174 13.72 -13.77 4.92
C ASP A 174 14.78 -12.68 5.18
N LEU A 175 14.51 -11.75 6.08
CA LEU A 175 15.47 -10.71 6.46
C LEU A 175 16.72 -11.30 7.14
N LYS A 176 16.57 -12.30 8.01
CA LYS A 176 17.71 -13.04 8.60
C LYS A 176 18.58 -13.71 7.53
N LYS A 177 17.99 -14.30 6.51
CA LYS A 177 18.74 -14.86 5.36
C LYS A 177 19.54 -13.80 4.61
N ILE A 178 18.97 -12.60 4.42
CA ILE A 178 19.68 -11.47 3.79
C ILE A 178 20.89 -11.06 4.62
N VAL A 179 20.80 -11.02 5.96
CA VAL A 179 21.96 -10.74 6.84
C VAL A 179 23.06 -11.79 6.62
N VAL A 180 22.71 -13.09 6.59
CA VAL A 180 23.68 -14.16 6.36
C VAL A 180 24.36 -14.03 4.99
N VAL A 181 23.59 -13.74 3.94
CA VAL A 181 24.15 -13.51 2.60
C VAL A 181 25.10 -12.30 2.59
N ALA A 182 24.74 -11.20 3.29
CA ALA A 182 25.56 -10.00 3.38
C ALA A 182 26.91 -10.27 4.11
N LEU A 183 26.90 -11.06 5.17
CA LEU A 183 28.12 -11.46 5.90
C LEU A 183 29.04 -12.30 5.04
N ASN A 184 28.50 -13.26 4.28
CA ASN A 184 29.28 -14.18 3.45
C ASN A 184 30.00 -13.49 2.27
N LEU A 185 29.51 -12.36 1.78
CA LEU A 185 30.04 -11.70 0.57
C LEU A 185 31.23 -10.77 0.79
N ARG A 186 31.94 -10.83 1.92
CA ARG A 186 33.02 -9.90 2.27
C ARG A 186 32.63 -8.39 2.09
N ALA A 187 31.35 -8.15 1.88
CA ALA A 187 30.83 -6.80 1.71
C ALA A 187 30.89 -6.02 3.03
N LEU A 188 30.91 -6.76 4.15
CA LEU A 188 30.99 -6.28 5.53
C LEU A 188 32.35 -6.67 6.14
N ALA A 189 33.45 -6.49 5.40
CA ALA A 189 34.80 -7.00 5.79
C ALA A 189 35.29 -6.56 7.18
N ALA A 190 34.69 -5.51 7.75
CA ALA A 190 34.99 -5.05 9.12
C ALA A 190 34.15 -5.77 10.20
N ILE A 191 33.18 -6.61 9.80
CA ILE A 191 32.29 -7.36 10.69
C ILE A 191 32.47 -8.84 10.41
N GLU A 192 32.85 -9.61 11.42
CA GLU A 192 33.03 -11.06 11.31
C GLU A 192 31.75 -11.79 11.69
N SER A 193 31.09 -11.33 12.77
CA SER A 193 29.85 -11.90 13.25
C SER A 193 28.89 -10.82 13.78
N ILE A 194 27.61 -11.16 13.80
CA ILE A 194 26.55 -10.35 14.43
C ILE A 194 25.80 -11.28 15.38
N ALA A 195 25.70 -10.89 16.64
CA ALA A 195 24.97 -11.64 17.66
C ALA A 195 23.47 -11.77 17.32
N ASP A 196 22.85 -12.86 17.74
CA ASP A 196 21.45 -13.15 17.39
C ASP A 196 20.48 -12.06 17.86
N ASP A 197 20.67 -11.51 19.05
CA ASP A 197 19.88 -10.39 19.59
C ASP A 197 20.06 -9.11 18.75
N ALA A 198 21.27 -8.85 18.28
CA ALA A 198 21.55 -7.74 17.36
C ALA A 198 20.88 -7.96 15.98
N ILE A 199 20.89 -9.21 15.47
CA ILE A 199 20.18 -9.56 14.23
C ILE A 199 18.67 -9.34 14.41
N GLU A 200 18.09 -9.77 15.52
CA GLU A 200 16.66 -9.55 15.80
C GLU A 200 16.30 -8.09 15.82
N ARG A 201 17.12 -7.25 16.46
CA ARG A 201 16.93 -5.80 16.45
C ARG A 201 17.04 -5.19 15.05
N LEU A 202 18.02 -5.58 14.25
CA LEU A 202 18.21 -5.10 12.89
C LEU A 202 17.03 -5.47 11.98
N VAL A 203 16.55 -6.69 12.12
CA VAL A 203 15.40 -7.21 11.37
C VAL A 203 14.11 -6.49 11.78
N ALA A 204 13.89 -6.28 13.08
CA ALA A 204 12.76 -5.51 13.58
C ALA A 204 12.81 -4.06 13.08
N TYR A 205 14.00 -3.43 13.08
CA TYR A 205 14.18 -2.09 12.52
C TYR A 205 13.90 -2.02 11.02
N ALA A 206 14.26 -3.04 10.27
CA ALA A 206 14.05 -3.11 8.82
C ALA A 206 12.56 -3.17 8.43
N ASP A 207 11.73 -3.77 9.27
CA ASP A 207 10.26 -3.83 9.10
C ASP A 207 9.83 -4.29 7.69
N GLY A 208 10.39 -5.41 7.24
CA GLY A 208 10.10 -6.00 5.93
C GLY A 208 10.81 -5.35 4.73
N ASP A 209 11.63 -4.31 4.95
CA ASP A 209 12.37 -3.56 3.93
C ASP A 209 13.83 -4.01 3.86
N ALA A 210 14.19 -4.80 2.84
CA ALA A 210 15.56 -5.26 2.62
C ALA A 210 16.55 -4.11 2.35
N ARG A 211 16.12 -3.03 1.69
CA ARG A 211 16.98 -1.87 1.41
C ARG A 211 17.37 -1.17 2.70
N ARG A 212 16.42 -0.99 3.61
CA ARG A 212 16.66 -0.42 4.95
C ARG A 212 17.63 -1.30 5.74
N LEU A 213 17.43 -2.62 5.73
CA LEU A 213 18.34 -3.56 6.40
C LEU A 213 19.77 -3.43 5.87
N LEU A 214 19.94 -3.48 4.54
CA LEU A 214 21.26 -3.44 3.90
C LEU A 214 21.96 -2.09 4.10
N ASN A 215 21.24 -0.97 4.03
CA ASN A 215 21.80 0.35 4.33
C ASN A 215 22.24 0.46 5.78
N THR A 216 21.51 -0.17 6.71
CA THR A 216 21.84 -0.22 8.12
C THR A 216 23.12 -1.04 8.34
N LEU A 217 23.22 -2.22 7.74
CA LEU A 217 24.42 -3.06 7.79
C LEU A 217 25.66 -2.34 7.20
N GLU A 218 25.49 -1.61 6.11
CA GLU A 218 26.55 -0.81 5.49
C GLU A 218 27.04 0.30 6.46
N SER A 219 26.11 0.98 7.14
CA SER A 219 26.44 2.00 8.15
C SER A 219 27.18 1.42 9.33
N LEU A 220 26.81 0.21 9.78
CA LEU A 220 27.52 -0.52 10.83
C LEU A 220 28.94 -0.89 10.39
N ALA A 221 29.12 -1.38 9.15
CA ALA A 221 30.42 -1.74 8.63
C ALA A 221 31.37 -0.54 8.50
N VAL A 222 30.85 0.62 8.08
CA VAL A 222 31.61 1.88 8.04
C VAL A 222 32.02 2.29 9.45
N SER A 223 31.14 2.20 10.44
CA SER A 223 31.44 2.53 11.82
C SER A 223 32.46 1.57 12.43
N ALA A 224 32.35 0.27 12.14
CA ALA A 224 33.32 -0.73 12.59
C ALA A 224 34.72 -0.48 12.02
N SER A 225 34.81 -0.06 10.76
CA SER A 225 36.10 0.27 10.10
C SER A 225 36.78 1.51 10.67
N ASN A 226 36.04 2.40 11.32
CA ASN A 226 36.54 3.64 11.91
C ASN A 226 36.92 3.51 13.40
N GLU A 227 36.67 2.38 14.03
CA GLU A 227 37.09 2.18 15.43
C GLU A 227 38.61 2.03 15.54
N LYS A 228 39.24 2.84 16.46
CA LYS A 228 40.69 2.92 16.64
C LYS A 228 41.36 1.61 17.11
N SER A 229 40.58 0.64 17.58
CA SER A 229 41.03 -0.64 18.13
C SER A 229 41.15 -1.80 17.10
N GLY A 230 40.98 -1.53 15.84
CA GLY A 230 40.89 -2.55 14.77
C GLY A 230 39.43 -2.88 14.42
N ALA A 231 39.23 -3.78 13.45
CA ALA A 231 37.90 -4.17 13.02
C ALA A 231 37.09 -4.72 14.21
N VAL A 232 35.82 -4.32 14.29
CA VAL A 232 34.87 -4.90 15.26
C VAL A 232 34.51 -6.27 14.73
N THR A 233 35.04 -7.31 15.36
CA THR A 233 34.80 -8.69 14.91
C THR A 233 33.39 -9.15 15.23
N ASP A 234 32.86 -8.76 16.42
CA ASP A 234 31.57 -9.20 16.91
C ASP A 234 30.64 -8.00 17.19
N VAL A 235 29.56 -7.91 16.43
CA VAL A 235 28.53 -6.88 16.59
C VAL A 235 27.49 -7.35 17.59
N THR A 236 27.49 -6.73 18.77
CA THR A 236 26.50 -6.97 19.83
C THR A 236 25.34 -5.98 19.74
N ASP A 237 24.20 -6.30 20.37
CA ASP A 237 23.03 -5.42 20.48
C ASP A 237 23.40 -4.05 21.10
N ALA A 238 24.19 -4.05 22.15
CA ALA A 238 24.67 -2.82 22.82
C ALA A 238 25.50 -1.96 21.87
N TRP A 239 26.35 -2.57 21.02
CA TRP A 239 27.14 -1.83 20.03
C TRP A 239 26.28 -1.27 18.89
N VAL A 240 25.29 -2.03 18.42
CA VAL A 240 24.30 -1.56 17.45
C VAL A 240 23.58 -0.32 17.96
N LEU A 241 23.11 -0.34 19.23
CA LEU A 241 22.49 0.80 19.89
C LEU A 241 23.43 2.00 20.02
N LYS A 242 24.70 1.77 20.32
CA LYS A 242 25.73 2.84 20.42
C LYS A 242 25.94 3.53 19.07
N VAL A 243 26.03 2.76 17.97
CA VAL A 243 26.34 3.28 16.63
C VAL A 243 25.13 3.95 15.97
N LEU A 244 23.98 3.33 16.06
CA LEU A 244 22.76 3.80 15.40
C LEU A 244 21.95 4.78 16.27
N GLY A 245 22.33 4.94 17.54
CA GLY A 245 21.87 5.97 18.46
C GLY A 245 20.35 5.94 18.71
N GLU A 246 19.79 7.11 19.01
CA GLU A 246 18.37 7.29 19.30
C GLU A 246 17.45 6.83 18.15
N LYS A 247 17.96 6.80 16.91
CA LYS A 247 17.19 6.31 15.76
C LYS A 247 16.70 4.89 15.94
N MET A 248 17.44 4.06 16.66
CA MET A 248 17.08 2.67 16.91
C MET A 248 16.35 2.41 18.23
N ARG A 249 16.53 3.25 19.25
CA ARG A 249 15.67 3.22 20.44
C ARG A 249 14.21 3.45 20.10
N ARG A 250 13.97 4.16 19.01
CA ARG A 250 12.64 4.48 18.49
C ARG A 250 12.02 3.40 17.57
N TYR A 251 12.70 2.25 17.36
CA TYR A 251 12.23 1.30 16.35
C TYR A 251 12.12 -0.13 16.87
N ASP A 252 11.16 -0.34 17.74
CA ASP A 252 10.50 -1.63 17.88
C ASP A 252 9.26 -1.68 16.96
N LYS A 253 9.42 -1.17 15.70
CA LYS A 253 8.36 -1.13 14.69
C LYS A 253 8.33 -2.44 13.93
N GLY A 254 7.24 -3.20 14.10
CA GLY A 254 6.95 -4.40 13.32
C GLY A 254 7.18 -5.72 14.06
N GLY A 255 7.69 -5.70 15.29
CA GLY A 255 7.71 -6.84 16.19
C GLY A 255 6.32 -7.11 16.80
N GLU A 256 6.17 -8.26 17.43
CA GLU A 256 4.95 -8.65 18.16
C GLU A 256 4.53 -7.57 19.17
N VAL A 257 5.50 -6.94 19.85
CA VAL A 257 5.31 -5.84 20.81
C VAL A 257 4.66 -4.61 20.16
N PHE A 258 5.02 -4.24 18.93
CA PHE A 258 4.40 -3.12 18.21
C PHE A 258 2.92 -3.40 17.91
N TYR A 259 2.62 -4.60 17.41
CA TYR A 259 1.22 -4.99 17.11
C TYR A 259 0.41 -5.14 18.39
N ASP A 260 1.00 -5.61 19.47
CA ASP A 260 0.35 -5.70 20.77
C ASP A 260 0.05 -4.31 21.33
N THR A 261 1.00 -3.37 21.23
CA THR A 261 0.85 -2.00 21.73
C THR A 261 -0.23 -1.24 20.95
N ILE A 262 -0.26 -1.32 19.60
CA ILE A 262 -1.33 -0.70 18.80
C ILE A 262 -2.68 -1.36 19.06
N SER A 263 -2.70 -2.67 19.30
CA SER A 263 -3.92 -3.39 19.67
C SER A 263 -4.41 -2.97 21.06
N ALA A 264 -3.51 -2.76 22.01
CA ALA A 264 -3.83 -2.25 23.35
C ALA A 264 -4.42 -0.83 23.26
N LEU A 265 -3.81 0.06 22.48
CA LEU A 265 -4.36 1.39 22.21
C LEU A 265 -5.79 1.31 21.68
N HIS A 266 -6.00 0.52 20.63
CA HIS A 266 -7.31 0.39 19.99
C HIS A 266 -8.36 -0.17 20.96
N LYS A 267 -7.99 -1.19 21.75
CA LYS A 267 -8.87 -1.79 22.75
C LYS A 267 -9.18 -0.82 23.90
N SER A 268 -8.23 0.01 24.32
CA SER A 268 -8.45 1.04 25.33
C SER A 268 -9.42 2.11 24.87
N VAL A 269 -9.28 2.60 23.61
CA VAL A 269 -10.25 3.51 23.00
C VAL A 269 -11.64 2.86 22.92
N ARG A 270 -11.71 1.63 22.42
CA ARG A 270 -12.99 0.87 22.33
C ARG A 270 -13.60 0.61 23.71
N GLY A 271 -12.77 0.35 24.71
CA GLY A 271 -13.17 0.10 26.09
C GLY A 271 -13.51 1.35 26.89
N SER A 272 -13.34 2.55 26.29
CA SER A 272 -13.63 3.85 26.94
C SER A 272 -12.74 4.12 28.16
N ASP A 273 -11.46 3.75 28.09
CA ASP A 273 -10.44 4.07 29.07
C ASP A 273 -9.49 5.13 28.49
N PRO A 274 -9.69 6.43 28.81
CA PRO A 274 -8.89 7.51 28.24
C PRO A 274 -7.44 7.51 28.73
N ASP A 275 -7.20 7.12 29.99
CA ASP A 275 -5.85 7.13 30.56
C ASP A 275 -5.01 6.01 29.96
N ALA A 276 -5.56 4.80 29.84
CA ALA A 276 -4.89 3.70 29.16
C ALA A 276 -4.67 4.02 27.67
N ALA A 277 -5.64 4.63 26.98
CA ALA A 277 -5.49 5.03 25.60
C ALA A 277 -4.37 6.07 25.42
N LEU A 278 -4.30 7.08 26.27
CA LEU A 278 -3.21 8.06 26.26
C LEU A 278 -1.87 7.41 26.56
N TYR A 279 -1.80 6.54 27.57
CA TYR A 279 -0.57 5.81 27.91
C TYR A 279 -0.03 5.02 26.71
N TRP A 280 -0.88 4.25 26.03
CA TRP A 280 -0.47 3.46 24.88
C TRP A 280 -0.07 4.31 23.68
N LEU A 281 -0.75 5.46 23.45
CA LEU A 281 -0.34 6.42 22.43
C LEU A 281 1.08 6.93 22.71
N MET A 282 1.32 7.42 23.94
CA MET A 282 2.63 7.97 24.33
C MET A 282 3.73 6.91 24.29
N ARG A 283 3.43 5.67 24.71
CA ARG A 283 4.38 4.57 24.61
C ARG A 283 4.71 4.22 23.15
N MET A 284 3.74 4.31 22.24
CA MET A 284 3.98 4.13 20.80
C MET A 284 4.89 5.23 20.24
N LEU A 285 4.61 6.49 20.57
CA LEU A 285 5.40 7.65 20.14
C LEU A 285 6.82 7.62 20.71
N ASP A 286 6.98 7.33 21.99
CA ASP A 286 8.29 7.16 22.66
C ASP A 286 9.08 5.99 22.04
N GLY A 287 8.41 4.87 21.75
CA GLY A 287 8.98 3.75 20.99
C GLY A 287 9.27 4.07 19.52
N GLY A 288 8.98 5.30 19.06
CA GLY A 288 9.28 5.81 17.72
C GLY A 288 8.31 5.39 16.64
N ALA A 289 7.08 5.02 17.01
CA ALA A 289 6.02 4.91 16.05
C ALA A 289 5.89 6.23 15.28
N GLU A 290 5.79 6.14 13.96
CA GLU A 290 5.60 7.32 13.14
C GLU A 290 4.28 8.02 13.51
N PRO A 291 4.28 9.30 13.94
CA PRO A 291 3.05 9.96 14.35
C PRO A 291 1.98 10.00 13.26
N LYS A 292 2.38 10.05 11.97
CA LYS A 292 1.45 9.93 10.84
C LYS A 292 0.77 8.55 10.78
N TYR A 293 1.47 7.48 11.17
CA TYR A 293 0.84 6.16 11.32
C TYR A 293 -0.18 6.17 12.45
N MET A 294 0.15 6.80 13.59
CA MET A 294 -0.79 6.95 14.70
C MET A 294 -2.03 7.73 14.29
N ALA A 295 -1.86 8.85 13.58
CA ALA A 295 -2.97 9.63 13.01
C ALA A 295 -3.89 8.77 12.14
N ARG A 296 -3.33 7.99 11.22
CA ARG A 296 -4.13 7.04 10.38
C ARG A 296 -4.90 6.02 11.22
N ARG A 297 -4.31 5.54 12.31
CA ARG A 297 -4.99 4.60 13.21
C ARG A 297 -6.13 5.26 13.98
N LEU A 298 -5.97 6.50 14.44
CA LEU A 298 -7.03 7.27 15.12
C LEU A 298 -8.21 7.56 14.17
N ILE A 299 -7.93 7.96 12.91
CA ILE A 299 -8.96 8.11 11.87
C ILE A 299 -9.74 6.80 11.66
N ARG A 300 -9.05 5.67 11.63
CA ARG A 300 -9.68 4.36 11.53
C ARG A 300 -10.57 4.05 12.73
N MET A 301 -10.10 4.29 13.96
CA MET A 301 -10.87 4.09 15.18
C MET A 301 -12.13 4.97 15.22
N ALA A 302 -12.03 6.24 14.78
CA ALA A 302 -13.17 7.13 14.68
C ALA A 302 -14.27 6.58 13.75
N SER A 303 -13.90 5.97 12.63
CA SER A 303 -14.86 5.39 11.68
C SER A 303 -15.40 4.04 12.11
N GLU A 304 -14.55 3.20 12.73
CA GLU A 304 -14.88 1.80 13.06
C GLU A 304 -15.62 1.65 14.39
N ASP A 305 -15.20 2.39 15.43
CA ASP A 305 -15.68 2.20 16.80
C ASP A 305 -16.62 3.31 17.29
N ILE A 306 -16.61 4.49 16.66
CA ILE A 306 -17.50 5.59 17.00
C ILE A 306 -18.60 5.78 15.94
N GLY A 307 -18.21 5.81 14.68
CA GLY A 307 -19.13 5.89 13.55
C GLY A 307 -20.15 7.03 13.67
N LEU A 308 -21.41 6.70 13.44
CA LEU A 308 -22.50 7.68 13.49
C LEU A 308 -23.03 7.97 14.91
N ALA A 309 -22.53 7.28 15.93
CA ALA A 309 -22.88 7.63 17.31
C ALA A 309 -22.35 9.03 17.67
N ASP A 310 -21.17 9.42 17.13
CA ASP A 310 -20.65 10.80 17.18
C ASP A 310 -19.85 11.14 15.91
N PRO A 311 -20.47 11.72 14.88
CA PRO A 311 -19.78 12.04 13.63
C PRO A 311 -18.63 13.05 13.76
N ARG A 312 -18.56 13.79 14.87
CA ARG A 312 -17.45 14.75 15.15
C ARG A 312 -16.14 14.03 15.35
N ALA A 313 -16.16 12.76 15.79
CA ALA A 313 -14.98 11.96 16.04
C ALA A 313 -14.09 11.85 14.80
N LEU A 314 -14.66 11.56 13.63
CA LEU A 314 -13.91 11.48 12.37
C LEU A 314 -13.33 12.84 11.99
N ARG A 315 -14.08 13.93 12.17
CA ARG A 315 -13.59 15.28 11.87
C ARG A 315 -12.42 15.66 12.77
N LEU A 316 -12.54 15.43 14.08
CA LEU A 316 -11.46 15.69 15.02
C LEU A 316 -10.20 14.87 14.71
N ALA A 317 -10.35 13.61 14.31
CA ALA A 317 -9.21 12.77 13.94
C ALA A 317 -8.49 13.28 12.67
N LEU A 318 -9.23 13.80 11.69
CA LEU A 318 -8.67 14.43 10.49
C LEU A 318 -7.98 15.77 10.85
N ASP A 319 -8.60 16.60 11.68
CA ASP A 319 -8.02 17.85 12.12
C ASP A 319 -6.73 17.63 12.93
N ALA A 320 -6.71 16.63 13.81
CA ALA A 320 -5.50 16.26 14.57
C ALA A 320 -4.36 15.79 13.65
N ALA A 321 -4.67 15.02 12.61
CA ALA A 321 -3.70 14.60 11.60
C ALA A 321 -3.12 15.80 10.84
N GLU A 322 -3.97 16.76 10.44
CA GLU A 322 -3.57 17.99 9.75
C GLU A 322 -2.74 18.91 10.63
N VAL A 323 -3.12 19.08 11.91
CA VAL A 323 -2.35 19.84 12.90
C VAL A 323 -0.95 19.23 13.06
N TYR A 324 -0.87 17.90 13.21
CA TYR A 324 0.43 17.25 13.29
C TYR A 324 1.27 17.47 12.02
N GLU A 325 0.65 17.46 10.84
CA GLU A 325 1.35 17.67 9.58
C GLU A 325 1.94 19.08 9.45
N ARG A 326 1.29 20.08 10.06
CA ARG A 326 1.72 21.50 10.06
C ARG A 326 2.76 21.81 11.12
N LEU A 327 2.61 21.26 12.33
CA LEU A 327 3.46 21.59 13.47
C LEU A 327 4.65 20.61 13.63
N GLY A 328 4.47 19.33 13.25
CA GLY A 328 5.48 18.30 13.48
C GLY A 328 5.61 17.90 14.96
N SER A 329 6.67 17.14 15.25
CA SER A 329 7.03 16.77 16.65
C SER A 329 7.94 17.83 17.27
N PRO A 330 7.78 18.14 18.56
CA PRO A 330 6.83 17.53 19.51
C PRO A 330 5.46 18.19 19.55
N GLU A 331 5.28 19.40 19.02
CA GLU A 331 4.09 20.23 19.25
C GLU A 331 2.81 19.59 18.68
N GLY A 332 2.88 19.00 17.49
CA GLY A 332 1.75 18.35 16.83
C GLY A 332 1.28 17.06 17.50
N GLU A 333 2.10 16.46 18.36
CA GLU A 333 1.74 15.26 19.12
C GLU A 333 0.61 15.52 20.12
N LEU A 334 0.50 16.75 20.63
CA LEU A 334 -0.57 17.14 21.54
C LEU A 334 -1.96 17.03 20.88
N ALA A 335 -2.08 17.35 19.60
CA ALA A 335 -3.34 17.19 18.86
C ALA A 335 -3.73 15.70 18.73
N LEU A 336 -2.77 14.79 18.57
CA LEU A 336 -3.03 13.35 18.57
C LEU A 336 -3.46 12.87 19.97
N ALA A 337 -2.89 13.43 21.04
CA ALA A 337 -3.28 13.14 22.41
C ALA A 337 -4.71 13.62 22.70
N GLU A 338 -5.07 14.84 22.29
CA GLU A 338 -6.44 15.35 22.39
C GLU A 338 -7.43 14.45 21.66
N CYS A 339 -7.08 14.04 20.45
CA CYS A 339 -7.91 13.14 19.63
C CYS A 339 -8.14 11.80 20.33
N VAL A 340 -7.09 11.15 20.87
CA VAL A 340 -7.23 9.84 21.50
C VAL A 340 -8.12 9.89 22.74
N LEU A 341 -8.00 10.96 23.56
CA LEU A 341 -8.86 11.17 24.71
C LEU A 341 -10.32 11.35 24.31
N TYR A 342 -10.57 12.16 23.27
CA TYR A 342 -11.92 12.32 22.74
C TYR A 342 -12.51 11.02 22.22
N LEU A 343 -11.76 10.26 21.41
CA LEU A 343 -12.22 8.96 20.90
C LEU A 343 -12.49 7.96 22.01
N ALA A 344 -11.68 7.96 23.08
CA ALA A 344 -11.92 7.10 24.24
C ALA A 344 -13.22 7.45 24.96
N MET A 345 -13.62 8.72 25.04
CA MET A 345 -14.84 9.18 25.73
C MET A 345 -16.08 9.23 24.84
N ALA A 346 -15.93 9.25 23.52
CA ALA A 346 -17.05 9.28 22.59
C ALA A 346 -17.96 8.04 22.71
N PRO A 347 -19.26 8.17 22.46
CA PRO A 347 -20.17 7.01 22.43
C PRO A 347 -19.77 6.03 21.33
N LYS A 348 -19.73 4.74 21.65
CA LYS A 348 -19.23 3.68 20.75
C LYS A 348 -20.33 3.11 19.87
N SER A 349 -20.05 2.99 18.56
CA SER A 349 -20.86 2.25 17.60
C SER A 349 -20.00 1.68 16.49
N ASN A 350 -20.17 0.40 16.22
CA ASN A 350 -19.62 -0.27 15.05
C ASN A 350 -20.69 -0.58 13.97
N ALA A 351 -21.88 0.02 14.09
CA ALA A 351 -23.02 -0.27 13.20
C ALA A 351 -22.66 -0.03 11.71
N VAL A 352 -21.93 1.05 11.41
CA VAL A 352 -21.46 1.35 10.04
C VAL A 352 -20.47 0.28 9.56
N TYR A 353 -19.52 -0.14 10.40
CA TYR A 353 -18.54 -1.16 10.06
C TYR A 353 -19.19 -2.51 9.77
N VAL A 354 -20.16 -2.91 10.58
CA VAL A 354 -20.93 -4.15 10.38
C VAL A 354 -21.73 -4.06 9.08
N ALA A 355 -22.47 -2.97 8.87
CA ALA A 355 -23.26 -2.75 7.65
C ALA A 355 -22.40 -2.79 6.38
N PHE A 356 -21.24 -2.15 6.40
CA PHE A 356 -20.27 -2.17 5.29
C PHE A 356 -19.81 -3.60 4.96
N ASN A 357 -19.45 -4.39 5.97
CA ASN A 357 -18.97 -5.75 5.75
C ASN A 357 -20.07 -6.69 5.28
N GLU A 358 -21.30 -6.58 5.82
CA GLU A 358 -22.46 -7.35 5.36
C GLU A 358 -22.81 -7.03 3.91
N ALA A 359 -22.84 -5.74 3.52
CA ALA A 359 -23.09 -5.32 2.15
C ALA A 359 -22.00 -5.83 1.18
N LYS A 360 -20.73 -5.76 1.60
CA LYS A 360 -19.59 -6.27 0.82
C LYS A 360 -19.66 -7.78 0.62
N ALA A 361 -20.05 -8.53 1.65
CA ALA A 361 -20.23 -9.98 1.57
C ALA A 361 -21.35 -10.35 0.60
N LEU A 362 -22.51 -9.70 0.71
CA LEU A 362 -23.65 -9.94 -0.17
C LEU A 362 -23.31 -9.68 -1.65
N ILE A 363 -22.59 -8.57 -1.96
CA ILE A 363 -22.18 -8.27 -3.33
C ILE A 363 -21.20 -9.34 -3.87
N LYS A 364 -20.30 -9.83 -3.02
CA LYS A 364 -19.34 -10.89 -3.42
C LYS A 364 -20.03 -12.22 -3.74
N GLU A 365 -21.10 -12.55 -3.04
CA GLU A 365 -21.86 -13.79 -3.20
C GLU A 365 -22.93 -13.70 -4.31
N GLY A 366 -23.59 -12.53 -4.42
CA GLY A 366 -24.76 -12.34 -5.27
C GLY A 366 -24.47 -11.95 -6.72
N GLY A 367 -23.21 -11.66 -7.09
CA GLY A 367 -22.87 -11.18 -8.41
C GLY A 367 -23.39 -9.76 -8.73
N THR A 368 -23.45 -9.41 -10.03
CA THR A 368 -23.86 -8.07 -10.49
C THR A 368 -25.31 -8.10 -10.97
N LEU A 369 -26.25 -7.63 -10.15
CA LEU A 369 -27.64 -7.45 -10.55
C LEU A 369 -27.84 -6.09 -11.22
N PRO A 370 -28.70 -5.98 -12.26
CA PRO A 370 -28.93 -4.74 -12.99
C PRO A 370 -29.65 -3.70 -12.10
N VAL A 371 -29.30 -2.42 -12.36
CA VAL A 371 -30.01 -1.29 -11.73
C VAL A 371 -31.46 -1.26 -12.22
N PRO A 372 -32.47 -1.12 -11.34
CA PRO A 372 -33.89 -1.00 -11.75
C PRO A 372 -34.11 0.14 -12.75
N MET A 373 -35.05 -0.05 -13.69
CA MET A 373 -35.27 0.90 -14.79
C MET A 373 -35.64 2.31 -14.30
N HIS A 374 -36.47 2.39 -13.27
CA HIS A 374 -36.89 3.68 -12.69
C HIS A 374 -35.75 4.48 -12.02
N LEU A 375 -34.67 3.82 -11.61
CA LEU A 375 -33.48 4.46 -11.01
C LEU A 375 -32.43 4.89 -12.06
N ARG A 376 -32.61 4.50 -13.34
CA ARG A 376 -31.64 4.84 -14.40
C ARG A 376 -31.87 6.25 -14.91
N ASN A 377 -30.79 7.00 -15.14
CA ASN A 377 -30.87 8.31 -15.77
C ASN A 377 -31.22 8.18 -17.26
N ALA A 378 -32.04 9.11 -17.78
CA ALA A 378 -32.45 9.18 -19.17
C ALA A 378 -32.01 10.50 -19.84
N PRO A 379 -30.71 10.79 -20.03
CA PRO A 379 -30.24 12.05 -20.59
C PRO A 379 -30.52 12.21 -22.08
N THR A 380 -30.74 11.11 -22.80
CA THR A 380 -31.02 11.14 -24.25
C THR A 380 -32.48 10.77 -24.56
N LYS A 381 -32.95 11.18 -25.75
CA LYS A 381 -34.30 10.85 -26.23
C LYS A 381 -34.50 9.33 -26.33
N LEU A 382 -33.51 8.62 -26.87
CA LEU A 382 -33.52 7.15 -26.97
C LEU A 382 -33.67 6.48 -25.61
N MET A 383 -32.95 6.94 -24.56
CA MET A 383 -33.09 6.38 -23.22
C MET A 383 -34.50 6.60 -22.65
N LYS A 384 -35.12 7.75 -22.90
CA LYS A 384 -36.51 7.99 -22.53
C LYS A 384 -37.49 7.06 -23.26
N GLU A 385 -37.26 6.82 -24.55
CA GLU A 385 -38.05 5.86 -25.35
C GLU A 385 -37.88 4.40 -24.86
N LEU A 386 -36.73 4.10 -24.22
CA LEU A 386 -36.44 2.80 -23.57
C LEU A 386 -36.91 2.75 -22.10
N ASP A 387 -37.77 3.64 -21.66
CA ASP A 387 -38.37 3.71 -20.32
C ASP A 387 -37.35 3.93 -19.15
N TYR A 388 -36.16 4.46 -19.46
CA TYR A 388 -35.21 4.81 -18.39
C TYR A 388 -35.75 5.95 -17.54
N GLY A 389 -35.74 5.80 -16.22
CA GLY A 389 -36.26 6.77 -15.26
C GLY A 389 -37.77 6.87 -15.23
N LYS A 390 -38.51 6.02 -15.96
CA LYS A 390 -39.97 6.02 -15.95
C LYS A 390 -40.49 5.62 -14.57
N ASN A 391 -41.47 6.35 -14.09
CA ASN A 391 -42.11 6.20 -12.79
C ASN A 391 -41.17 6.51 -11.58
N TYR A 392 -40.01 7.13 -11.81
CA TYR A 392 -39.18 7.59 -10.69
C TYR A 392 -39.91 8.66 -9.89
N ARG A 393 -40.09 8.41 -8.59
CA ARG A 393 -40.70 9.35 -7.65
C ARG A 393 -39.60 10.22 -7.02
N TYR A 394 -39.60 11.51 -7.38
CA TYR A 394 -38.63 12.47 -6.85
C TYR A 394 -38.98 12.84 -5.40
N ALA A 395 -38.22 12.32 -4.44
CA ALA A 395 -38.51 12.44 -3.02
C ALA A 395 -38.78 13.89 -2.53
N HIS A 396 -38.15 14.91 -3.13
CA HIS A 396 -38.40 16.33 -2.79
C HIS A 396 -39.81 16.82 -3.13
N ASN A 397 -40.52 16.13 -4.02
CA ASN A 397 -41.92 16.45 -4.34
C ASN A 397 -42.93 15.69 -3.44
N GLU A 398 -42.43 14.75 -2.63
CA GLU A 398 -43.24 13.93 -1.74
C GLU A 398 -43.38 14.58 -0.35
N ALA A 399 -44.41 14.20 0.38
CA ALA A 399 -44.60 14.64 1.75
C ALA A 399 -43.38 14.22 2.63
N ASP A 400 -42.89 15.17 3.41
CA ASP A 400 -41.71 14.97 4.27
C ASP A 400 -40.41 14.62 3.52
N GLY A 401 -40.36 14.84 2.18
CA GLY A 401 -39.21 14.49 1.35
C GLY A 401 -38.92 12.98 1.27
N PHE A 402 -39.96 12.14 1.39
CA PHE A 402 -39.84 10.69 1.46
C PHE A 402 -40.84 9.98 0.56
N ALA A 403 -40.35 9.25 -0.45
CA ALA A 403 -41.15 8.46 -1.35
C ALA A 403 -41.48 7.10 -0.72
N ALA A 404 -42.57 7.07 0.06
CA ALA A 404 -42.98 5.86 0.76
C ALA A 404 -43.36 4.74 -0.22
N GLY A 405 -43.02 3.48 0.08
CA GLY A 405 -43.28 2.32 -0.77
C GLY A 405 -42.30 2.13 -1.94
N GLU A 406 -41.37 3.06 -2.17
CA GLU A 406 -40.38 2.95 -3.26
C GLU A 406 -39.31 1.88 -2.95
N ASN A 407 -38.98 1.07 -3.95
CA ASN A 407 -37.92 0.08 -3.86
C ASN A 407 -36.66 0.54 -4.59
N TYR A 408 -35.56 0.62 -3.89
CA TYR A 408 -34.25 1.04 -4.41
C TYR A 408 -33.26 -0.13 -4.65
N PHE A 409 -33.67 -1.37 -4.36
CA PHE A 409 -32.87 -2.56 -4.63
C PHE A 409 -33.16 -3.16 -6.01
N PRO A 410 -32.24 -3.97 -6.55
CA PRO A 410 -32.49 -4.71 -7.79
C PRO A 410 -33.78 -5.54 -7.73
N GLU A 411 -34.42 -5.66 -8.90
CA GLU A 411 -35.64 -6.48 -9.02
C GLU A 411 -35.37 -7.94 -8.61
N GLY A 412 -36.29 -8.54 -7.84
CA GLY A 412 -36.15 -9.89 -7.33
C GLY A 412 -35.23 -10.06 -6.14
N MET A 413 -34.56 -8.99 -5.71
CA MET A 413 -33.73 -9.00 -4.50
C MET A 413 -34.59 -8.70 -3.27
N ALA A 414 -34.57 -9.60 -2.27
CA ALA A 414 -35.13 -9.28 -0.97
C ALA A 414 -34.34 -8.12 -0.34
N ALA A 415 -35.04 -7.03 0.03
CA ALA A 415 -34.40 -5.85 0.57
C ALA A 415 -33.63 -6.18 1.87
N PRO A 416 -32.29 -6.12 1.87
CA PRO A 416 -31.49 -6.42 3.06
C PRO A 416 -31.53 -5.26 4.05
N GLU A 417 -31.34 -5.56 5.32
CA GLU A 417 -31.20 -4.57 6.37
C GLU A 417 -29.77 -4.59 6.91
N PHE A 418 -28.87 -3.79 6.31
CA PHE A 418 -27.49 -3.71 6.72
C PHE A 418 -27.28 -2.80 7.93
N TYR A 419 -27.84 -1.57 7.88
CA TYR A 419 -27.60 -0.56 8.90
C TYR A 419 -28.61 -0.68 10.03
N ARG A 420 -28.10 -1.07 11.20
CA ARG A 420 -28.86 -1.23 12.45
C ARG A 420 -28.27 -0.28 13.49
N PRO A 421 -28.83 0.93 13.66
CA PRO A 421 -28.35 1.91 14.63
C PRO A 421 -28.36 1.34 16.05
N VAL A 422 -27.31 1.67 16.83
CA VAL A 422 -27.25 1.29 18.24
C VAL A 422 -27.90 2.38 19.12
N ASN A 423 -28.29 2.02 20.33
CA ASN A 423 -28.91 2.96 21.28
C ASN A 423 -27.84 3.80 22.00
N ARG A 424 -27.03 4.56 21.24
CA ARG A 424 -25.95 5.42 21.76
C ARG A 424 -25.76 6.67 20.90
N GLY A 425 -25.49 7.80 21.55
CA GLY A 425 -25.18 9.08 20.89
C GLY A 425 -26.25 9.49 19.88
N LEU A 426 -25.82 9.97 18.71
CA LEU A 426 -26.72 10.42 17.64
C LEU A 426 -27.54 9.26 17.04
N GLU A 427 -27.06 8.02 17.13
CA GLU A 427 -27.78 6.88 16.54
C GLU A 427 -29.12 6.60 17.21
N ILE A 428 -29.38 7.08 18.44
CA ILE A 428 -30.70 7.03 19.06
C ILE A 428 -31.72 7.75 18.16
N ARG A 429 -31.42 8.99 17.76
CA ARG A 429 -32.30 9.78 16.88
C ARG A 429 -32.40 9.20 15.46
N ILE A 430 -31.30 8.64 14.97
CA ILE A 430 -31.30 7.96 13.66
C ILE A 430 -32.22 6.73 13.71
N ALA A 431 -32.18 5.94 14.80
CA ALA A 431 -33.05 4.78 14.98
C ALA A 431 -34.54 5.16 15.01
N GLU A 432 -34.88 6.24 15.75
CA GLU A 432 -36.25 6.78 15.81
C GLU A 432 -36.73 7.18 14.41
N LYS A 433 -35.92 7.95 13.66
CA LYS A 433 -36.25 8.38 12.30
C LYS A 433 -36.38 7.18 11.34
N LEU A 434 -35.47 6.21 11.42
CA LEU A 434 -35.53 5.00 10.59
C LEU A 434 -36.81 4.18 10.87
N ALA A 435 -37.19 4.03 12.14
CA ALA A 435 -38.43 3.38 12.53
C ALA A 435 -39.66 4.10 12.00
N GLU A 436 -39.70 5.44 12.02
CA GLU A 436 -40.77 6.25 11.44
C GLU A 436 -40.89 6.00 9.92
N LEU A 437 -39.77 6.07 9.18
CA LEU A 437 -39.74 5.83 7.72
C LEU A 437 -40.19 4.42 7.36
N LYS A 438 -39.76 3.41 8.12
CA LYS A 438 -40.24 2.03 7.94
C LYS A 438 -41.74 1.85 8.18
N ARG A 439 -42.31 2.61 9.12
CA ARG A 439 -43.77 2.62 9.33
C ARG A 439 -44.53 3.24 8.16
N LYS A 440 -44.00 4.34 7.58
CA LYS A 440 -44.57 4.96 6.37
C LYS A 440 -44.52 3.99 5.19
N ASN A 441 -43.37 3.33 4.94
CA ASN A 441 -43.26 2.33 3.88
C ASN A 441 -44.30 1.18 4.00
N ARG A 442 -44.58 0.68 5.23
CA ARG A 442 -45.54 -0.39 5.41
C ARG A 442 -47.00 0.03 5.21
N ARG A 443 -47.33 1.32 5.36
CA ARG A 443 -48.71 1.83 5.18
C ARG A 443 -49.05 2.05 3.70
N ASP A 444 -48.05 2.33 2.89
CA ASP A 444 -48.19 2.63 1.46
C ASP A 444 -47.75 1.46 0.57
N SER A 445 -47.37 0.32 1.14
CA SER A 445 -47.21 -0.93 0.39
C SER A 445 -48.58 -1.47 0.01
N PRO A 446 -48.86 -1.78 -1.29
CA PRO A 446 -50.13 -2.27 -1.78
C PRO A 446 -50.52 -3.62 -1.19
#